data_884101a673fd6d040f7b16b178c9fda5
#
_entry.id   884101a673fd6d040f7b16b178c9fda5
#
_cell.length_a   1.000
_cell.length_b   1.000
_cell.length_c   1.000
_cell.angle_alpha   90.00
_cell.angle_beta   90.00
_cell.angle_gamma   90.00
#
_symmetry.space_group_name_H-M   'P 1'
#
loop_
_entity.id
_entity.type
_entity.pdbx_description
1 polymer ?
#
loop_
_entity_poly.entity_id
_entity_poly.type
_entity_poly.pdbx_seq_one_letter_code
_entity_poly.pdbx_strand_id
1 'polypeptide(L)'
;MFTQKDLHQFAVAGIQEKTVDAQIERFKKGFPWMKIVGAATPERGITVLSEKEQDEAIAYADKAKVAGKCKFVPASGAASRMFKDIFSGLAKLESGESLPEDAQVFKLAANIEKFAFYRKEVFGKPATGPDYARKVAAALLLEPGLGYGVKPKGVLDFHRYPGEVRTSFAEHLVEAQNYMRNPDKTVTLCVTISPEHRTLFEAALEKVRPEYEKRYGVKYNVEFTYQDKATDTIAVDMQNKPFRTDDGKLLFRPAGHGALIHNLNKVKSELVSIKNIDNVSMERMLPITARFKKVLMGKCLQLRDQIFDMLREFDAISNPLSADAHALCDRVEAFLDRELCIQLPLCTNQMERIKLIRSKLDRPIRVCGMVKNEGEPGGGPFIIAGKDGSTNLQILESVQINKDDPQYNFIMSQVTHFNPVDLVCCLNRYNGEKFNLLKYVDEDAGFMSQKSFQGRDLKALELPGLWNGAMSDWNTLFVEVPLETFNPVKVVLDLLRPAHQPVS
;
A
#
# COMPACT_ATOMS: atom_id res chain seq x y z
N MET A 1 33.61 9.50 6.83
CA MET A 1 34.03 9.03 8.16
C MET A 1 33.14 9.71 9.19
N PHE A 2 32.52 8.94 10.06
CA PHE A 2 31.56 9.44 11.04
C PHE A 2 32.26 9.78 12.35
N THR A 3 31.72 10.76 13.08
CA THR A 3 32.20 11.13 14.42
C THR A 3 31.62 10.19 15.49
N GLN A 4 32.19 10.22 16.70
CA GLN A 4 31.65 9.45 17.84
C GLN A 4 30.18 9.82 18.16
N LYS A 5 29.78 11.10 17.94
CA LYS A 5 28.39 11.54 18.07
C LYS A 5 27.48 10.89 17.03
N ASP A 6 27.96 10.74 15.80
CA ASP A 6 27.21 10.08 14.73
C ASP A 6 27.02 8.59 15.03
N LEU A 7 28.08 7.89 15.48
CA LEU A 7 28.00 6.49 15.87
C LEU A 7 27.03 6.27 17.03
N HIS A 8 27.01 7.20 18.00
CA HIS A 8 26.02 7.16 19.07
C HIS A 8 24.58 7.35 18.54
N GLN A 9 24.38 8.28 17.59
CA GLN A 9 23.09 8.50 16.94
C GLN A 9 22.62 7.22 16.21
N PHE A 10 23.53 6.51 15.52
CA PHE A 10 23.21 5.24 14.88
C PHE A 10 22.79 4.18 15.91
N ALA A 11 23.55 4.04 16.98
CA ALA A 11 23.24 3.07 18.05
C ALA A 11 21.86 3.31 18.68
N VAL A 12 21.53 4.57 18.96
CA VAL A 12 20.19 4.95 19.51
C VAL A 12 19.05 4.64 18.54
N ALA A 13 19.27 4.82 17.23
CA ALA A 13 18.29 4.52 16.20
C ALA A 13 18.24 3.03 15.80
N GLY A 14 19.20 2.22 16.24
CA GLY A 14 19.34 0.81 15.83
C GLY A 14 19.87 0.65 14.41
N ILE A 15 20.47 1.70 13.83
CA ILE A 15 21.02 1.71 12.46
C ILE A 15 22.49 1.25 12.52
N GLN A 16 22.87 0.38 11.59
CA GLN A 16 24.27 -0.05 11.49
C GLN A 16 25.08 0.90 10.59
N GLU A 17 26.32 1.23 10.97
CA GLU A 17 27.21 2.08 10.17
C GLU A 17 27.34 1.60 8.72
N LYS A 18 27.54 0.29 8.51
CA LYS A 18 27.58 -0.30 7.17
C LYS A 18 26.35 -0.03 6.31
N THR A 19 25.17 0.09 6.94
CA THR A 19 23.91 0.43 6.24
C THR A 19 23.95 1.88 5.78
N VAL A 20 24.44 2.78 6.62
CA VAL A 20 24.58 4.20 6.27
C VAL A 20 25.59 4.38 5.14
N ASP A 21 26.74 3.69 5.20
CA ASP A 21 27.75 3.71 4.13
C ASP A 21 27.15 3.20 2.80
N ALA A 22 26.42 2.09 2.83
CA ALA A 22 25.76 1.56 1.64
C ALA A 22 24.72 2.53 1.07
N GLN A 23 23.97 3.24 1.92
CA GLN A 23 23.03 4.27 1.47
C GLN A 23 23.76 5.46 0.81
N ILE A 24 24.88 5.93 1.38
CA ILE A 24 25.67 7.01 0.79
C ILE A 24 26.25 6.59 -0.57
N GLU A 25 26.77 5.36 -0.68
CA GLU A 25 27.21 4.82 -1.96
C GLU A 25 26.07 4.71 -2.99
N ARG A 26 24.86 4.39 -2.53
CA ARG A 26 23.66 4.36 -3.38
C ARG A 26 23.32 5.75 -3.92
N PHE A 27 23.47 6.83 -3.13
CA PHE A 27 23.31 8.20 -3.63
C PHE A 27 24.31 8.57 -4.74
N LYS A 28 25.52 8.04 -4.69
CA LYS A 28 26.55 8.28 -5.72
C LYS A 28 26.29 7.48 -7.00
N LYS A 29 25.90 6.22 -6.86
CA LYS A 29 25.70 5.28 -8.00
C LYS A 29 24.32 5.40 -8.64
N GLY A 30 23.31 5.82 -7.89
CA GLY A 30 21.91 5.78 -8.32
C GLY A 30 21.28 4.39 -8.17
N PHE A 31 20.04 4.28 -8.60
CA PHE A 31 19.32 3.02 -8.77
C PHE A 31 19.29 2.65 -10.25
N PRO A 32 19.40 1.37 -10.61
CA PRO A 32 19.23 0.95 -11.98
C PRO A 32 17.76 1.12 -12.40
N TRP A 33 17.54 1.41 -13.67
CA TRP A 33 16.21 1.37 -14.25
C TRP A 33 15.67 -0.06 -14.30
N MET A 34 14.37 -0.22 -14.08
CA MET A 34 13.72 -1.51 -14.21
C MET A 34 13.66 -1.92 -15.69
N LYS A 35 14.02 -3.18 -15.98
CA LYS A 35 14.01 -3.72 -17.33
C LYS A 35 12.59 -4.18 -17.70
N ILE A 36 11.83 -3.31 -18.35
CA ILE A 36 10.45 -3.59 -18.73
C ILE A 36 10.44 -4.42 -20.03
N VAL A 37 9.69 -5.51 -20.02
CA VAL A 37 9.42 -6.36 -21.20
C VAL A 37 8.13 -5.90 -21.89
N GLY A 38 7.13 -5.45 -21.13
CA GLY A 38 5.88 -4.92 -21.64
C GLY A 38 4.94 -4.46 -20.52
N ALA A 39 3.88 -3.76 -20.88
CA ALA A 39 2.76 -3.51 -19.99
C ALA A 39 2.01 -4.81 -19.71
N ALA A 40 1.51 -5.00 -18.47
CA ALA A 40 0.51 -6.03 -18.24
C ALA A 40 -0.86 -5.51 -18.66
N THR A 41 -1.55 -6.28 -19.50
CA THR A 41 -2.85 -5.94 -20.10
C THR A 41 -3.84 -7.09 -19.89
N PRO A 42 -5.15 -6.91 -20.18
CA PRO A 42 -6.12 -8.00 -20.14
C PRO A 42 -5.76 -9.19 -21.06
N GLU A 43 -5.03 -8.95 -22.14
CA GLU A 43 -4.58 -9.99 -23.05
C GLU A 43 -3.40 -10.78 -22.49
N ARG A 44 -2.61 -10.16 -21.60
CA ARG A 44 -1.46 -10.79 -20.96
C ARG A 44 -1.11 -10.10 -19.64
N GLY A 45 -1.29 -10.82 -18.54
CA GLY A 45 -0.83 -10.40 -17.21
C GLY A 45 -1.90 -9.82 -16.31
N ILE A 46 -3.06 -9.36 -16.82
CA ILE A 46 -4.22 -8.98 -16.02
C ILE A 46 -5.36 -9.96 -16.29
N THR A 47 -5.79 -10.66 -15.25
CA THR A 47 -6.92 -11.58 -15.35
C THR A 47 -8.22 -10.81 -15.23
N VAL A 48 -9.08 -10.91 -16.25
CA VAL A 48 -10.46 -10.39 -16.23
C VAL A 48 -11.40 -11.57 -16.01
N LEU A 49 -12.14 -11.55 -14.91
CA LEU A 49 -13.01 -12.66 -14.51
C LEU A 49 -14.46 -12.42 -14.93
N SER A 50 -15.08 -13.42 -15.54
CA SER A 50 -16.53 -13.48 -15.72
C SER A 50 -17.25 -13.54 -14.36
N GLU A 51 -18.54 -13.22 -14.30
CA GLU A 51 -19.34 -13.32 -13.08
C GLU A 51 -19.30 -14.72 -12.47
N LYS A 52 -19.35 -15.76 -13.32
CA LYS A 52 -19.26 -17.16 -12.88
C LYS A 52 -17.90 -17.44 -12.19
N GLU A 53 -16.80 -17.02 -12.79
CA GLU A 53 -15.46 -17.19 -12.20
C GLU A 53 -15.28 -16.39 -10.90
N GLN A 54 -15.90 -15.20 -10.82
CA GLN A 54 -15.94 -14.42 -9.58
C GLN A 54 -16.70 -15.19 -8.49
N ASP A 55 -17.86 -15.77 -8.79
CA ASP A 55 -18.66 -16.54 -7.84
C ASP A 55 -17.93 -17.82 -7.39
N GLU A 56 -17.25 -18.50 -8.30
CA GLU A 56 -16.40 -19.66 -8.01
C GLU A 56 -15.25 -19.26 -7.07
N ALA A 57 -14.58 -18.13 -7.31
CA ALA A 57 -13.53 -17.61 -6.45
C ALA A 57 -14.05 -17.26 -5.06
N ILE A 58 -15.22 -16.61 -4.96
CA ILE A 58 -15.87 -16.29 -3.68
C ILE A 58 -16.21 -17.58 -2.91
N ALA A 59 -16.82 -18.56 -3.57
CA ALA A 59 -17.15 -19.85 -2.97
C ALA A 59 -15.88 -20.59 -2.49
N TYR A 60 -14.77 -20.44 -3.19
CA TYR A 60 -13.48 -20.98 -2.78
C TYR A 60 -12.96 -20.29 -1.52
N ALA A 61 -12.97 -18.94 -1.49
CA ALA A 61 -12.55 -18.15 -0.33
C ALA A 61 -13.34 -18.48 0.95
N ASP A 62 -14.63 -18.75 0.80
CA ASP A 62 -15.53 -19.04 1.93
C ASP A 62 -15.30 -20.48 2.49
N LYS A 63 -14.78 -21.41 1.68
CA LYS A 63 -14.55 -22.83 2.07
C LYS A 63 -13.11 -23.13 2.45
N ALA A 64 -12.14 -22.39 1.89
CA ALA A 64 -10.72 -22.69 2.09
C ALA A 64 -10.29 -22.50 3.55
N LYS A 65 -9.48 -23.44 4.01
CA LYS A 65 -8.86 -23.36 5.33
C LYS A 65 -7.63 -22.47 5.29
N VAL A 66 -7.52 -21.57 6.25
CA VAL A 66 -6.36 -20.67 6.41
C VAL A 66 -6.00 -20.54 7.90
N ALA A 67 -4.71 -20.43 8.18
CA ALA A 67 -4.18 -20.22 9.52
C ALA A 67 -4.31 -18.72 9.92
N GLY A 68 -5.54 -18.23 9.98
CA GLY A 68 -5.89 -16.87 10.36
C GLY A 68 -5.91 -15.89 9.19
N LYS A 69 -6.77 -14.87 9.35
CA LYS A 69 -6.95 -13.75 8.42
C LYS A 69 -6.65 -12.44 9.14
N CYS A 70 -5.97 -11.50 8.47
CA CYS A 70 -5.65 -10.19 9.01
C CYS A 70 -5.81 -9.10 7.94
N LYS A 71 -6.42 -7.97 8.30
CA LYS A 71 -6.40 -6.75 7.47
C LYS A 71 -5.22 -5.88 7.89
N PHE A 72 -4.29 -5.64 6.97
CA PHE A 72 -3.14 -4.77 7.17
C PHE A 72 -3.43 -3.39 6.60
N VAL A 73 -3.38 -2.35 7.45
CA VAL A 73 -3.77 -0.98 7.08
C VAL A 73 -2.61 -0.02 7.34
N PRO A 74 -1.87 0.40 6.30
CA PRO A 74 -0.93 1.50 6.41
C PRO A 74 -1.65 2.80 6.78
N ALA A 75 -1.34 3.38 7.96
CA ALA A 75 -2.02 4.55 8.50
C ALA A 75 -1.07 5.57 9.17
N SER A 76 0.24 5.48 8.95
CA SER A 76 1.25 6.36 9.55
C SER A 76 1.29 7.77 8.95
N GLY A 77 0.64 8.02 7.78
CA GLY A 77 0.67 9.31 7.12
C GLY A 77 -0.13 10.39 7.86
N ALA A 78 0.52 11.51 8.16
CA ALA A 78 -0.18 12.72 8.62
C ALA A 78 -1.12 13.27 7.55
N ALA A 79 -2.21 13.92 7.97
CA ALA A 79 -3.18 14.51 7.04
C ALA A 79 -2.68 15.80 6.36
N SER A 80 -1.46 16.26 6.62
CA SER A 80 -0.89 17.50 6.10
C SER A 80 -0.98 17.61 4.56
N ARG A 81 -0.79 16.52 3.84
CA ARG A 81 -0.96 16.49 2.37
C ARG A 81 -2.42 16.69 1.96
N MET A 82 -3.37 16.18 2.72
CA MET A 82 -4.80 16.29 2.46
C MET A 82 -5.27 17.75 2.55
N PHE A 83 -4.62 18.53 3.40
CA PHE A 83 -4.97 19.94 3.66
C PHE A 83 -3.98 20.95 3.08
N LYS A 84 -3.02 20.53 2.25
CA LYS A 84 -1.96 21.40 1.72
C LYS A 84 -2.51 22.69 1.10
N ASP A 85 -3.52 22.56 0.23
CA ASP A 85 -4.09 23.72 -0.47
C ASP A 85 -4.94 24.60 0.46
N ILE A 86 -5.52 24.01 1.50
CA ILE A 86 -6.27 24.77 2.52
C ILE A 86 -5.30 25.57 3.41
N PHE A 87 -4.15 24.97 3.80
CA PHE A 87 -3.09 25.72 4.49
C PHE A 87 -2.56 26.88 3.66
N SER A 88 -2.28 26.64 2.37
CA SER A 88 -1.82 27.70 1.46
C SER A 88 -2.86 28.80 1.31
N GLY A 89 -4.14 28.41 1.15
CA GLY A 89 -5.24 29.36 1.06
C GLY A 89 -5.42 30.18 2.33
N LEU A 90 -5.33 29.54 3.51
CA LEU A 90 -5.42 30.23 4.80
C LEU A 90 -4.29 31.27 4.94
N ALA A 91 -3.04 30.89 4.70
CA ALA A 91 -1.89 31.81 4.81
C ALA A 91 -2.03 33.02 3.89
N LYS A 92 -2.51 32.83 2.65
CA LYS A 92 -2.74 33.94 1.71
C LYS A 92 -3.87 34.84 2.15
N LEU A 93 -4.98 34.29 2.67
CA LEU A 93 -6.07 35.11 3.21
C LEU A 93 -5.67 35.90 4.46
N GLU A 94 -4.77 35.34 5.28
CA GLU A 94 -4.22 36.05 6.46
C GLU A 94 -3.26 37.16 6.08
N SER A 95 -2.51 37.01 4.97
CA SER A 95 -1.64 38.10 4.44
C SER A 95 -2.41 39.16 3.64
N GLY A 96 -3.72 38.97 3.45
CA GLY A 96 -4.55 39.93 2.67
C GLY A 96 -4.41 39.75 1.15
N GLU A 97 -3.84 38.65 0.68
CA GLU A 97 -3.76 38.32 -0.74
C GLU A 97 -5.12 37.92 -1.29
N SER A 98 -5.42 38.31 -2.53
CA SER A 98 -6.60 37.82 -3.24
C SER A 98 -6.35 36.44 -3.78
N LEU A 99 -7.36 35.56 -3.72
CA LEU A 99 -7.34 34.24 -4.29
C LEU A 99 -8.32 34.12 -5.45
N PRO A 100 -8.05 33.20 -6.43
CA PRO A 100 -9.02 32.87 -7.46
C PRO A 100 -10.33 32.36 -6.84
N GLU A 101 -11.47 32.63 -7.48
CA GLU A 101 -12.80 32.21 -7.00
C GLU A 101 -12.91 30.67 -6.87
N ASP A 102 -12.17 29.92 -7.66
CA ASP A 102 -12.14 28.45 -7.64
C ASP A 102 -11.13 27.86 -6.65
N ALA A 103 -10.49 28.69 -5.81
CA ALA A 103 -9.53 28.22 -4.81
C ALA A 103 -10.17 27.20 -3.85
N GLN A 104 -9.42 26.16 -3.48
CA GLN A 104 -9.89 25.06 -2.64
C GLN A 104 -10.52 25.51 -1.32
N VAL A 105 -9.99 26.60 -0.74
CA VAL A 105 -10.50 27.17 0.53
C VAL A 105 -11.91 27.72 0.38
N PHE A 106 -12.26 28.32 -0.77
CA PHE A 106 -13.62 28.80 -1.04
C PHE A 106 -14.58 27.63 -1.32
N LYS A 107 -14.13 26.63 -2.07
CA LYS A 107 -14.91 25.39 -2.30
C LYS A 107 -15.21 24.65 -1.00
N LEU A 108 -14.23 24.58 -0.09
CA LEU A 108 -14.43 24.02 1.25
C LEU A 108 -15.50 24.81 2.02
N ALA A 109 -15.37 26.12 2.11
CA ALA A 109 -16.29 26.98 2.85
C ALA A 109 -17.73 26.92 2.30
N ALA A 110 -17.87 26.96 0.97
CA ALA A 110 -19.16 26.89 0.29
C ALA A 110 -19.91 25.56 0.49
N ASN A 111 -19.18 24.48 0.80
CA ASN A 111 -19.75 23.14 0.97
C ASN A 111 -19.60 22.60 2.40
N ILE A 112 -19.27 23.45 3.37
CA ILE A 112 -18.87 23.02 4.72
C ILE A 112 -19.90 22.09 5.39
N GLU A 113 -21.20 22.31 5.19
CA GLU A 113 -22.26 21.49 5.79
C GLU A 113 -22.33 20.08 5.27
N LYS A 114 -21.78 19.82 4.07
CA LYS A 114 -21.74 18.49 3.47
C LYS A 114 -20.68 17.58 4.10
N PHE A 115 -19.70 18.17 4.78
CA PHE A 115 -18.64 17.35 5.40
C PHE A 115 -19.10 16.72 6.72
N ALA A 116 -18.66 15.49 6.97
CA ALA A 116 -18.97 14.76 8.19
C ALA A 116 -18.49 15.47 9.46
N PHE A 117 -17.41 16.22 9.35
CA PHE A 117 -16.84 17.01 10.46
C PHE A 117 -17.54 18.35 10.73
N TYR A 118 -18.52 18.75 9.93
CA TYR A 118 -19.23 20.01 10.19
C TYR A 118 -19.92 19.99 11.54
N ARG A 119 -19.69 21.03 12.33
CA ARG A 119 -20.29 21.33 13.63
C ARG A 119 -20.63 22.83 13.66
N LYS A 120 -21.90 23.16 13.86
CA LYS A 120 -22.33 24.57 13.88
C LYS A 120 -21.60 25.40 14.96
N GLU A 121 -21.28 24.75 16.08
CA GLU A 121 -20.56 25.39 17.20
C GLU A 121 -19.12 25.76 16.81
N VAL A 122 -18.50 25.03 15.89
CA VAL A 122 -17.12 25.25 15.44
C VAL A 122 -17.08 26.19 14.24
N PHE A 123 -17.88 25.94 13.21
CA PHE A 123 -17.83 26.67 11.95
C PHE A 123 -18.80 27.83 11.85
N GLY A 124 -19.77 27.89 12.75
CA GLY A 124 -20.84 28.87 12.72
C GLY A 124 -21.88 28.59 11.63
N LYS A 125 -22.73 29.58 11.35
CA LYS A 125 -23.68 29.53 10.25
C LYS A 125 -22.95 29.74 8.93
N PRO A 126 -23.22 28.94 7.89
CA PRO A 126 -22.64 29.13 6.56
C PRO A 126 -22.83 30.53 6.01
N ALA A 127 -21.76 31.05 5.41
CA ALA A 127 -21.72 32.36 4.75
C ALA A 127 -20.79 32.27 3.52
N THR A 128 -20.61 33.40 2.83
CA THR A 128 -19.74 33.51 1.66
C THR A 128 -18.64 34.52 1.89
N GLY A 129 -17.63 34.50 1.03
CA GLY A 129 -16.57 35.51 1.01
C GLY A 129 -15.29 35.11 1.77
N PRO A 130 -14.22 35.89 1.59
CA PRO A 130 -12.88 35.58 2.08
C PRO A 130 -12.80 35.44 3.60
N ASP A 131 -13.48 36.27 4.35
CA ASP A 131 -13.47 36.23 5.83
C ASP A 131 -14.09 34.94 6.37
N TYR A 132 -15.18 34.49 5.76
CA TYR A 132 -15.79 33.22 6.17
C TYR A 132 -14.91 32.05 5.78
N ALA A 133 -14.33 32.04 4.58
CA ALA A 133 -13.41 30.99 4.15
C ALA A 133 -12.17 30.91 5.06
N ARG A 134 -11.60 32.04 5.45
CA ARG A 134 -10.51 32.14 6.42
C ARG A 134 -10.91 31.52 7.76
N LYS A 135 -12.09 31.89 8.29
CA LYS A 135 -12.64 31.35 9.53
C LYS A 135 -12.81 29.83 9.45
N VAL A 136 -13.38 29.31 8.37
CA VAL A 136 -13.58 27.87 8.16
C VAL A 136 -12.24 27.13 8.09
N ALA A 137 -11.28 27.63 7.32
CA ALA A 137 -9.96 27.02 7.21
C ALA A 137 -9.22 27.00 8.56
N ALA A 138 -9.22 28.10 9.30
CA ALA A 138 -8.60 28.17 10.63
C ALA A 138 -9.29 27.22 11.61
N ALA A 139 -10.62 27.18 11.66
CA ALA A 139 -11.39 26.30 12.54
C ALA A 139 -11.19 24.82 12.21
N LEU A 140 -10.94 24.46 10.94
CA LEU A 140 -10.65 23.10 10.54
C LEU A 140 -9.24 22.68 10.92
N LEU A 141 -8.24 23.52 10.63
CA LEU A 141 -6.83 23.15 10.67
C LEU A 141 -6.20 23.33 12.05
N LEU A 142 -6.59 24.39 12.79
CA LEU A 142 -5.90 24.86 13.99
C LEU A 142 -6.69 24.58 15.27
N GLU A 143 -6.01 24.62 16.42
CA GLU A 143 -6.66 24.73 17.73
C GLU A 143 -7.03 26.21 18.01
N PRO A 144 -8.14 26.51 18.73
CA PRO A 144 -9.02 25.55 19.44
C PRO A 144 -10.15 24.95 18.58
N GLY A 145 -10.06 25.00 17.26
CA GLY A 145 -11.01 24.35 16.36
C GLY A 145 -10.84 22.81 16.34
N LEU A 146 -10.94 22.19 15.16
CA LEU A 146 -10.80 20.74 15.03
C LEU A 146 -9.35 20.25 15.09
N GLY A 147 -8.35 21.12 14.85
CA GLY A 147 -6.92 20.78 14.87
C GLY A 147 -6.54 19.69 13.84
N TYR A 148 -7.25 19.58 12.71
CA TYR A 148 -7.03 18.52 11.72
C TYR A 148 -5.71 18.62 10.98
N GLY A 149 -5.08 19.80 11.00
CA GLY A 149 -3.78 20.04 10.37
C GLY A 149 -2.64 19.18 10.90
N VAL A 150 -2.75 18.70 12.15
CA VAL A 150 -1.72 17.86 12.81
C VAL A 150 -2.18 16.44 13.14
N LYS A 151 -3.45 16.12 12.92
CA LYS A 151 -4.01 14.81 13.21
C LYS A 151 -3.71 13.81 12.09
N PRO A 152 -3.60 12.50 12.38
CA PRO A 152 -3.48 11.48 11.36
C PRO A 152 -4.80 11.28 10.63
N LYS A 153 -4.72 10.96 9.33
CA LYS A 153 -5.90 10.79 8.47
C LYS A 153 -6.90 9.77 9.03
N GLY A 154 -6.41 8.72 9.71
CA GLY A 154 -7.24 7.65 10.27
C GLY A 154 -8.30 8.09 11.29
N VAL A 155 -8.07 9.20 12.00
CA VAL A 155 -8.98 9.68 13.04
C VAL A 155 -9.83 10.89 12.63
N LEU A 156 -9.75 11.29 11.36
CA LEU A 156 -10.59 12.37 10.82
C LEU A 156 -11.98 11.84 10.46
N ASP A 157 -13.00 12.67 10.70
CA ASP A 157 -14.39 12.35 10.37
C ASP A 157 -14.59 12.35 8.85
N PHE A 158 -14.83 11.18 8.28
CA PHE A 158 -14.98 10.98 6.82
C PHE A 158 -16.44 10.92 6.39
N HIS A 159 -17.26 10.15 7.12
CA HIS A 159 -18.63 9.86 6.68
C HIS A 159 -19.64 10.12 7.79
N ARG A 160 -20.79 10.70 7.39
CA ARG A 160 -21.92 10.94 8.29
C ARG A 160 -23.06 9.98 7.95
N TYR A 161 -23.55 9.32 8.98
CA TYR A 161 -24.71 8.45 8.95
C TYR A 161 -25.81 8.98 9.90
N PRO A 162 -27.05 8.50 9.82
CA PRO A 162 -28.05 8.78 10.84
C PRO A 162 -27.56 8.34 12.23
N GLY A 163 -27.36 9.31 13.13
CA GLY A 163 -26.90 9.04 14.51
C GLY A 163 -25.41 8.69 14.68
N GLU A 164 -24.61 8.64 13.62
CA GLU A 164 -23.22 8.22 13.69
C GLU A 164 -22.33 9.04 12.73
N VAL A 165 -21.11 9.37 13.18
CA VAL A 165 -20.03 9.89 12.32
C VAL A 165 -18.86 8.92 12.41
N ARG A 166 -18.37 8.46 11.25
CA ARG A 166 -17.25 7.52 11.17
C ARG A 166 -15.98 8.19 10.66
N THR A 167 -14.90 7.86 11.34
CA THR A 167 -13.54 8.13 10.84
C THR A 167 -13.16 7.10 9.78
N SER A 168 -12.10 7.37 8.99
CA SER A 168 -11.64 6.37 8.03
C SER A 168 -11.18 5.07 8.73
N PHE A 169 -10.62 5.16 9.95
CA PHE A 169 -10.29 3.97 10.74
C PHE A 169 -11.55 3.17 11.14
N ALA A 170 -12.62 3.84 11.56
CA ALA A 170 -13.89 3.17 11.86
C ALA A 170 -14.48 2.46 10.64
N GLU A 171 -14.37 3.07 9.44
CA GLU A 171 -14.79 2.41 8.19
C GLU A 171 -13.97 1.16 7.89
N HIS A 172 -12.65 1.15 8.20
CA HIS A 172 -11.83 -0.07 8.06
C HIS A 172 -12.27 -1.20 8.98
N LEU A 173 -12.78 -0.89 10.19
CA LEU A 173 -13.36 -1.91 11.09
C LEU A 173 -14.65 -2.49 10.49
N VAL A 174 -15.56 -1.62 10.04
CA VAL A 174 -16.82 -2.02 9.41
C VAL A 174 -16.58 -2.80 8.11
N GLU A 175 -15.62 -2.39 7.31
CA GLU A 175 -15.26 -3.10 6.07
C GLU A 175 -14.67 -4.48 6.38
N ALA A 176 -13.74 -4.59 7.35
CA ALA A 176 -13.02 -5.83 7.64
C ALA A 176 -13.93 -6.97 8.07
N GLN A 177 -14.98 -6.71 8.83
CA GLN A 177 -15.91 -7.75 9.30
C GLN A 177 -16.68 -8.43 8.15
N ASN A 178 -16.77 -7.81 6.96
CA ASN A 178 -17.47 -8.37 5.82
C ASN A 178 -16.69 -9.50 5.11
N TYR A 179 -15.35 -9.50 5.19
CA TYR A 179 -14.53 -10.47 4.45
C TYR A 179 -13.34 -11.04 5.22
N MET A 180 -12.90 -10.43 6.35
CA MET A 180 -11.75 -10.90 7.14
C MET A 180 -12.15 -11.61 8.44
N ARG A 181 -13.41 -11.98 8.61
CA ARG A 181 -13.87 -12.72 9.78
C ARG A 181 -13.22 -14.10 9.84
N ASN A 182 -12.64 -14.45 10.98
CA ASN A 182 -12.12 -15.76 11.30
C ASN A 182 -13.25 -16.69 11.78
N PRO A 183 -13.06 -18.04 11.77
CA PRO A 183 -14.06 -19.00 12.22
C PRO A 183 -14.55 -18.79 13.67
N ASP A 184 -13.68 -18.30 14.54
CA ASP A 184 -13.95 -17.94 15.94
C ASP A 184 -14.67 -16.58 16.10
N LYS A 185 -15.11 -15.99 15.00
CA LYS A 185 -15.72 -14.66 14.91
C LYS A 185 -14.78 -13.50 15.27
N THR A 186 -13.48 -13.72 15.38
CA THR A 186 -12.51 -12.62 15.50
C THR A 186 -12.30 -11.93 14.15
N VAL A 187 -12.06 -10.62 14.19
CA VAL A 187 -11.63 -9.81 13.04
C VAL A 187 -10.34 -9.13 13.44
N THR A 188 -9.22 -9.56 12.82
CA THR A 188 -7.89 -9.06 13.16
C THR A 188 -7.47 -7.97 12.19
N LEU A 189 -7.04 -6.83 12.75
CA LEU A 189 -6.43 -5.73 12.01
C LEU A 189 -5.03 -5.44 12.56
N CYS A 190 -4.06 -5.28 11.67
CA CYS A 190 -2.75 -4.72 11.97
C CYS A 190 -2.69 -3.33 11.33
N VAL A 191 -2.65 -2.29 12.14
CA VAL A 191 -2.69 -0.89 11.70
C VAL A 191 -1.35 -0.25 11.99
N THR A 192 -0.63 0.21 10.96
CA THR A 192 0.65 0.88 11.14
C THR A 192 0.43 2.37 11.32
N ILE A 193 0.86 2.90 12.45
CA ILE A 193 0.68 4.30 12.85
C ILE A 193 2.02 4.93 13.26
N SER A 194 2.05 6.26 13.35
CA SER A 194 3.15 6.95 14.00
C SER A 194 3.00 6.90 15.52
N PRO A 195 4.09 6.72 16.29
CA PRO A 195 4.01 6.59 17.76
C PRO A 195 3.28 7.74 18.44
N GLU A 196 3.47 8.97 17.97
CA GLU A 196 2.83 10.19 18.50
C GLU A 196 1.31 10.20 18.36
N HIS A 197 0.76 9.39 17.44
CA HIS A 197 -0.68 9.31 17.19
C HIS A 197 -1.38 8.16 17.92
N ARG A 198 -0.63 7.35 18.69
CA ARG A 198 -1.15 6.15 19.37
C ARG A 198 -2.40 6.42 20.17
N THR A 199 -2.34 7.40 21.07
CA THR A 199 -3.46 7.75 21.96
C THR A 199 -4.73 8.12 21.19
N LEU A 200 -4.59 8.79 20.04
CA LEU A 200 -5.73 9.16 19.19
C LEU A 200 -6.40 7.94 18.56
N PHE A 201 -5.61 6.97 18.09
CA PHE A 201 -6.15 5.74 17.52
C PHE A 201 -6.76 4.81 18.58
N GLU A 202 -6.14 4.70 19.76
CA GLU A 202 -6.68 3.95 20.90
C GLU A 202 -8.04 4.53 21.33
N ALA A 203 -8.13 5.84 21.51
CA ALA A 203 -9.39 6.50 21.86
C ALA A 203 -10.46 6.32 20.76
N ALA A 204 -10.08 6.41 19.46
CA ALA A 204 -11.00 6.16 18.36
C ALA A 204 -11.52 4.73 18.36
N LEU A 205 -10.67 3.74 18.67
CA LEU A 205 -11.05 2.33 18.77
C LEU A 205 -11.99 2.08 19.96
N GLU A 206 -11.64 2.56 21.12
CA GLU A 206 -12.45 2.38 22.34
C GLU A 206 -13.85 2.97 22.21
N LYS A 207 -13.97 4.09 21.53
CA LYS A 207 -15.25 4.76 21.26
C LYS A 207 -16.21 3.88 20.46
N VAL A 208 -15.73 3.12 19.46
CA VAL A 208 -16.61 2.41 18.52
C VAL A 208 -16.64 0.90 18.75
N ARG A 209 -15.61 0.30 19.35
CA ARG A 209 -15.45 -1.16 19.49
C ARG A 209 -16.66 -1.83 20.16
N PRO A 210 -17.15 -1.39 21.35
CA PRO A 210 -18.24 -2.09 22.04
C PRO A 210 -19.52 -2.15 21.20
N GLU A 211 -19.83 -1.04 20.50
CA GLU A 211 -21.01 -0.95 19.65
C GLU A 211 -20.85 -1.84 18.40
N TYR A 212 -19.70 -1.79 17.73
CA TYR A 212 -19.47 -2.57 16.50
C TYR A 212 -19.38 -4.06 16.78
N GLU A 213 -18.74 -4.48 17.89
CA GLU A 213 -18.72 -5.88 18.30
C GLU A 213 -20.14 -6.42 18.55
N LYS A 214 -20.99 -5.63 19.20
CA LYS A 214 -22.41 -5.97 19.41
C LYS A 214 -23.20 -5.97 18.10
N ARG A 215 -23.03 -4.92 17.26
CA ARG A 215 -23.77 -4.74 16.00
C ARG A 215 -23.48 -5.85 15.00
N TYR A 216 -22.21 -6.25 14.87
CA TYR A 216 -21.77 -7.22 13.86
C TYR A 216 -21.57 -8.64 14.42
N GLY A 217 -21.70 -8.85 15.71
CA GLY A 217 -21.51 -10.16 16.36
C GLY A 217 -20.10 -10.72 16.16
N VAL A 218 -19.09 -9.86 16.26
CA VAL A 218 -17.67 -10.19 16.11
C VAL A 218 -16.87 -9.69 17.31
N LYS A 219 -15.58 -10.10 17.39
CA LYS A 219 -14.62 -9.56 18.33
C LYS A 219 -13.45 -8.94 17.55
N TYR A 220 -13.19 -7.66 17.73
CA TYR A 220 -12.06 -6.99 17.08
C TYR A 220 -10.76 -7.20 17.85
N ASN A 221 -9.75 -7.71 17.13
CA ASN A 221 -8.38 -7.79 17.58
C ASN A 221 -7.53 -6.80 16.76
N VAL A 222 -7.26 -5.63 17.33
CA VAL A 222 -6.54 -4.54 16.65
C VAL A 222 -5.17 -4.38 17.25
N GLU A 223 -4.14 -4.56 16.43
CA GLU A 223 -2.75 -4.34 16.78
C GLU A 223 -2.25 -3.04 16.12
N PHE A 224 -1.82 -2.08 16.92
CA PHE A 224 -1.13 -0.89 16.44
C PHE A 224 0.37 -1.14 16.39
N THR A 225 0.95 -0.99 15.20
CA THR A 225 2.37 -1.19 14.96
C THR A 225 3.02 0.09 14.44
N TYR A 226 4.34 0.19 14.59
CA TYR A 226 5.11 1.37 14.20
C TYR A 226 6.15 0.99 13.18
N GLN A 227 6.45 1.94 12.27
CA GLN A 227 7.63 1.81 11.45
C GLN A 227 8.87 1.79 12.34
N ASP A 228 9.76 0.84 12.10
CA ASP A 228 11.01 0.72 12.85
C ASP A 228 11.97 1.85 12.47
N LYS A 229 12.45 2.61 13.44
CA LYS A 229 13.43 3.68 13.21
C LYS A 229 14.74 3.18 12.62
N ALA A 230 15.07 1.90 12.82
CA ALA A 230 16.21 1.27 12.17
C ALA A 230 16.09 1.22 10.63
N THR A 231 14.89 1.43 10.09
CA THR A 231 14.63 1.53 8.65
C THR A 231 14.75 2.95 8.09
N ASP A 232 14.94 3.96 8.93
CA ASP A 232 15.13 5.33 8.46
C ASP A 232 16.41 5.43 7.63
N THR A 233 16.36 6.24 6.56
CA THR A 233 17.47 6.44 5.65
C THR A 233 18.18 7.77 5.89
N ILE A 234 19.50 7.78 5.72
CA ILE A 234 20.26 9.03 5.81
C ILE A 234 19.87 9.98 4.67
N ALA A 235 19.74 11.28 4.98
CA ALA A 235 19.64 12.31 3.97
C ALA A 235 21.05 12.80 3.57
N VAL A 236 21.20 13.23 2.31
CA VAL A 236 22.43 13.86 1.84
C VAL A 236 22.14 15.20 1.19
N ASP A 237 23.13 16.09 1.13
CA ASP A 237 23.05 17.33 0.35
C ASP A 237 23.09 17.04 -1.17
N MET A 238 22.99 18.09 -1.98
CA MET A 238 23.03 17.95 -3.43
C MET A 238 24.36 17.41 -3.99
N GLN A 239 25.45 17.42 -3.18
CA GLN A 239 26.76 16.87 -3.48
C GLN A 239 27.00 15.47 -2.90
N ASN A 240 25.95 14.81 -2.41
CA ASN A 240 25.98 13.47 -1.78
C ASN A 240 26.76 13.39 -0.45
N LYS A 241 26.97 14.51 0.24
CA LYS A 241 27.52 14.50 1.61
C LYS A 241 26.39 14.34 2.63
N PRO A 242 26.62 13.62 3.75
CA PRO A 242 25.61 13.48 4.80
C PRO A 242 25.05 14.82 5.24
N PHE A 243 23.74 14.99 5.19
CA PHE A 243 23.07 16.23 5.56
C PHE A 243 23.07 16.39 7.07
N ARG A 244 23.47 17.56 7.54
CA ARG A 244 23.47 17.90 8.96
C ARG A 244 22.49 19.02 9.27
N THR A 245 21.76 18.83 10.36
CA THR A 245 20.90 19.85 10.98
C THR A 245 21.75 20.95 11.62
N ASP A 246 21.15 22.05 12.01
CA ASP A 246 21.87 23.22 12.57
C ASP A 246 22.54 22.89 13.91
N ASP A 247 22.03 21.88 14.65
CA ASP A 247 22.69 21.34 15.86
C ASP A 247 23.79 20.30 15.57
N GLY A 248 24.14 20.12 14.30
CA GLY A 248 25.23 19.27 13.83
C GLY A 248 24.91 17.78 13.75
N LYS A 249 23.68 17.35 14.06
CA LYS A 249 23.26 15.94 13.93
C LYS A 249 23.05 15.55 12.47
N LEU A 250 23.25 14.28 12.17
CA LEU A 250 22.87 13.72 10.87
C LEU A 250 21.34 13.67 10.75
N LEU A 251 20.82 14.02 9.59
CA LEU A 251 19.37 13.93 9.33
C LEU A 251 19.04 12.56 8.76
N PHE A 252 18.20 11.81 9.49
CA PHE A 252 17.54 10.60 9.02
C PHE A 252 16.09 10.90 8.69
N ARG A 253 15.55 10.20 7.70
CA ARG A 253 14.19 10.35 7.24
C ARG A 253 13.50 9.01 7.14
N PRO A 254 12.18 8.94 7.41
CA PRO A 254 11.41 7.74 7.13
C PRO A 254 11.60 7.29 5.67
N ALA A 255 11.87 6.01 5.48
CA ALA A 255 12.17 5.41 4.18
C ALA A 255 10.95 5.18 3.28
N GLY A 256 9.81 5.79 3.59
CA GLY A 256 8.55 5.61 2.87
C GLY A 256 7.84 4.30 3.26
N HIS A 257 6.86 3.92 2.42
CA HIS A 257 6.05 2.71 2.71
C HIS A 257 6.81 1.39 2.52
N GLY A 258 8.00 1.40 1.94
CA GLY A 258 8.86 0.22 1.82
C GLY A 258 9.29 -0.36 3.17
N ALA A 259 9.51 0.49 4.16
CA ALA A 259 9.82 0.06 5.53
C ALA A 259 8.72 -0.82 6.16
N LEU A 260 7.48 -0.72 5.68
CA LEU A 260 6.35 -1.49 6.20
C LEU A 260 6.42 -3.00 5.90
N ILE A 261 7.34 -3.45 5.05
CA ILE A 261 7.61 -4.88 4.87
C ILE A 261 8.06 -5.54 6.19
N HIS A 262 8.77 -4.80 7.05
CA HIS A 262 9.16 -5.26 8.38
C HIS A 262 7.94 -5.47 9.29
N ASN A 263 6.92 -4.60 9.19
CA ASN A 263 5.66 -4.74 9.93
C ASN A 263 4.86 -5.94 9.41
N LEU A 264 4.72 -6.06 8.07
CA LEU A 264 4.03 -7.18 7.44
C LEU A 264 4.71 -8.52 7.77
N ASN A 265 6.05 -8.54 7.83
CA ASN A 265 6.83 -9.71 8.22
C ASN A 265 6.53 -10.19 9.65
N LYS A 266 6.00 -9.35 10.54
CA LYS A 266 5.61 -9.70 11.91
C LYS A 266 4.16 -10.21 12.03
N VAL A 267 3.31 -10.01 11.01
CA VAL A 267 1.92 -10.48 11.03
C VAL A 267 1.87 -12.00 11.09
N LYS A 268 1.10 -12.56 12.01
CA LYS A 268 1.04 -14.01 12.27
C LYS A 268 0.06 -14.76 11.36
N SER A 269 -0.92 -14.06 10.79
CA SER A 269 -1.94 -14.64 9.93
C SER A 269 -1.36 -15.08 8.58
N GLU A 270 -1.87 -16.17 8.05
CA GLU A 270 -1.50 -16.67 6.72
C GLU A 270 -2.04 -15.79 5.60
N LEU A 271 -3.33 -15.41 5.68
CA LEU A 271 -4.00 -14.61 4.66
C LEU A 271 -4.10 -13.15 5.12
N VAL A 272 -3.50 -12.24 4.36
CA VAL A 272 -3.45 -10.83 4.70
C VAL A 272 -4.04 -9.99 3.57
N SER A 273 -5.04 -9.15 3.88
CA SER A 273 -5.55 -8.13 2.96
C SER A 273 -4.90 -6.79 3.27
N ILE A 274 -4.34 -6.11 2.28
CA ILE A 274 -3.70 -4.81 2.41
C ILE A 274 -4.56 -3.75 1.73
N LYS A 275 -4.84 -2.65 2.43
CA LYS A 275 -5.56 -1.49 1.89
C LYS A 275 -5.17 -0.23 2.65
N ASN A 276 -4.94 0.86 1.94
CA ASN A 276 -4.54 2.13 2.57
C ASN A 276 -5.67 2.74 3.40
N ILE A 277 -5.29 3.44 4.49
CA ILE A 277 -6.22 4.07 5.44
C ILE A 277 -7.20 5.03 4.78
N ASP A 278 -6.83 5.67 3.68
CA ASP A 278 -7.66 6.67 3.00
C ASP A 278 -8.57 6.10 1.90
N ASN A 279 -8.43 4.82 1.54
CA ASN A 279 -9.28 4.17 0.54
C ASN A 279 -10.47 3.50 1.23
N VAL A 280 -11.46 4.28 1.58
CA VAL A 280 -12.72 3.87 2.19
C VAL A 280 -13.89 4.54 1.48
N SER A 281 -15.08 4.01 1.66
CA SER A 281 -16.33 4.55 1.12
C SER A 281 -17.46 4.39 2.11
N MET A 282 -18.59 5.03 1.86
CA MET A 282 -19.80 4.82 2.65
C MET A 282 -20.29 3.38 2.57
N GLU A 283 -20.97 2.93 3.64
CA GLU A 283 -21.42 1.55 3.84
C GLU A 283 -22.26 0.99 2.67
N ARG A 284 -22.99 1.84 1.94
CA ARG A 284 -23.74 1.43 0.75
C ARG A 284 -22.88 0.88 -0.40
N MET A 285 -21.58 1.23 -0.40
CA MET A 285 -20.59 0.71 -1.37
C MET A 285 -19.91 -0.58 -0.90
N LEU A 286 -20.12 -1.00 0.36
CA LEU A 286 -19.47 -2.19 0.90
C LEU A 286 -19.84 -3.50 0.18
N PRO A 287 -21.06 -3.71 -0.35
CA PRO A 287 -21.36 -4.95 -1.07
C PRO A 287 -20.39 -5.19 -2.24
N ILE A 288 -20.12 -4.19 -3.08
CA ILE A 288 -19.19 -4.33 -4.19
C ILE A 288 -17.74 -4.48 -3.70
N THR A 289 -17.33 -3.67 -2.73
CA THR A 289 -16.00 -3.76 -2.13
C THR A 289 -15.75 -5.14 -1.52
N ALA A 290 -16.69 -5.66 -0.72
CA ALA A 290 -16.57 -6.96 -0.09
C ALA A 290 -16.59 -8.11 -1.13
N ARG A 291 -17.43 -8.00 -2.17
CA ARG A 291 -17.47 -8.97 -3.28
C ARG A 291 -16.08 -9.11 -3.91
N PHE A 292 -15.52 -8.01 -4.40
CA PHE A 292 -14.22 -8.07 -5.08
C PHE A 292 -13.06 -8.39 -4.14
N LYS A 293 -13.14 -8.00 -2.87
CA LYS A 293 -12.17 -8.46 -1.88
C LYS A 293 -12.20 -9.99 -1.71
N LYS A 294 -13.38 -10.60 -1.66
CA LYS A 294 -13.54 -12.06 -1.62
C LYS A 294 -13.08 -12.72 -2.92
N VAL A 295 -13.28 -12.08 -4.09
CA VAL A 295 -12.73 -12.55 -5.37
C VAL A 295 -11.20 -12.62 -5.30
N LEU A 296 -10.54 -11.54 -4.88
CA LEU A 296 -9.08 -11.52 -4.73
C LEU A 296 -8.59 -12.57 -3.72
N MET A 297 -9.30 -12.75 -2.60
CA MET A 297 -9.00 -13.81 -1.62
C MET A 297 -9.12 -15.20 -2.23
N GLY A 298 -10.19 -15.47 -2.98
CA GLY A 298 -10.41 -16.75 -3.64
C GLY A 298 -9.33 -17.06 -4.66
N LYS A 299 -8.98 -16.10 -5.51
CA LYS A 299 -7.88 -16.26 -6.47
C LYS A 299 -6.53 -16.49 -5.78
N CYS A 300 -6.28 -15.79 -4.67
CA CYS A 300 -5.06 -16.00 -3.88
C CYS A 300 -4.97 -17.42 -3.31
N LEU A 301 -6.08 -17.94 -2.78
CA LEU A 301 -6.13 -19.27 -2.19
C LEU A 301 -6.11 -20.38 -3.25
N GLN A 302 -6.76 -20.19 -4.40
CA GLN A 302 -6.66 -21.10 -5.54
C GLN A 302 -5.22 -21.20 -6.04
N LEU A 303 -4.56 -20.06 -6.25
CA LEU A 303 -3.16 -20.02 -6.68
C LEU A 303 -2.24 -20.66 -5.64
N ARG A 304 -2.43 -20.38 -4.35
CA ARG A 304 -1.69 -21.01 -3.25
C ARG A 304 -1.78 -22.54 -3.31
N ASP A 305 -2.99 -23.06 -3.39
CA ASP A 305 -3.21 -24.49 -3.33
C ASP A 305 -2.62 -25.20 -4.57
N GLN A 306 -2.76 -24.62 -5.76
CA GLN A 306 -2.11 -25.13 -6.98
C GLN A 306 -0.58 -25.16 -6.86
N ILE A 307 0.04 -24.07 -6.37
CA ILE A 307 1.48 -24.00 -6.14
C ILE A 307 1.92 -25.03 -5.09
N PHE A 308 1.18 -25.19 -4.01
CA PHE A 308 1.49 -26.12 -2.94
C PHE A 308 1.41 -27.59 -3.42
N ASP A 309 0.44 -27.92 -4.25
CA ASP A 309 0.32 -29.26 -4.83
C ASP A 309 1.50 -29.55 -5.78
N MET A 310 1.88 -28.61 -6.64
CA MET A 310 3.06 -28.76 -7.50
C MET A 310 4.35 -28.94 -6.70
N LEU A 311 4.54 -28.23 -5.59
CA LEU A 311 5.70 -28.39 -4.71
C LEU A 311 5.73 -29.78 -4.07
N ARG A 312 4.57 -30.31 -3.64
CA ARG A 312 4.45 -31.67 -3.10
C ARG A 312 4.73 -32.74 -4.16
N GLU A 313 4.28 -32.50 -5.40
CA GLU A 313 4.62 -33.38 -6.52
C GLU A 313 6.14 -33.43 -6.79
N PHE A 314 6.83 -32.28 -6.73
CA PHE A 314 8.30 -32.26 -6.81
C PHE A 314 8.97 -33.00 -5.65
N ASP A 315 8.43 -32.93 -4.44
CA ASP A 315 8.96 -33.65 -3.28
C ASP A 315 8.79 -35.18 -3.43
N ALA A 316 7.80 -35.62 -4.18
CA ALA A 316 7.55 -37.03 -4.45
C ALA A 316 8.44 -37.63 -5.57
N ILE A 317 9.19 -36.80 -6.32
CA ILE A 317 10.07 -37.28 -7.40
C ILE A 317 11.28 -38.01 -6.80
N SER A 318 11.38 -39.32 -7.06
CA SER A 318 12.54 -40.13 -6.66
C SER A 318 13.69 -40.08 -7.67
N ASN A 319 13.37 -39.94 -8.96
CA ASN A 319 14.36 -39.84 -10.04
C ASN A 319 14.14 -38.55 -10.86
N PRO A 320 14.99 -37.53 -10.69
CA PRO A 320 14.88 -36.24 -11.41
C PRO A 320 15.01 -36.35 -12.94
N LEU A 321 15.57 -37.44 -13.46
CA LEU A 321 15.75 -37.69 -14.89
C LEU A 321 14.63 -38.58 -15.49
N SER A 322 13.61 -38.92 -14.72
CA SER A 322 12.48 -39.70 -15.21
C SER A 322 11.61 -38.89 -16.18
N ALA A 323 10.86 -39.59 -17.03
CA ALA A 323 9.87 -38.98 -17.92
C ALA A 323 8.82 -38.17 -17.13
N ASP A 324 8.40 -38.71 -15.96
CA ASP A 324 7.45 -38.02 -15.08
C ASP A 324 8.00 -36.69 -14.53
N ALA A 325 9.29 -36.67 -14.17
CA ALA A 325 9.95 -35.40 -13.72
C ALA A 325 10.04 -34.36 -14.84
N HIS A 326 10.31 -34.79 -16.09
CA HIS A 326 10.29 -33.91 -17.26
C HIS A 326 8.87 -33.37 -17.51
N ALA A 327 7.87 -34.27 -17.54
CA ALA A 327 6.46 -33.88 -17.75
C ALA A 327 5.96 -32.91 -16.66
N LEU A 328 6.35 -33.09 -15.39
CA LEU A 328 6.04 -32.17 -14.31
C LEU A 328 6.66 -30.79 -14.57
N CYS A 329 7.95 -30.74 -14.95
CA CYS A 329 8.60 -29.45 -15.27
C CYS A 329 7.89 -28.73 -16.40
N ASP A 330 7.56 -29.45 -17.51
CA ASP A 330 6.86 -28.82 -18.67
C ASP A 330 5.50 -28.25 -18.26
N ARG A 331 4.72 -28.98 -17.46
CA ARG A 331 3.43 -28.56 -16.95
C ARG A 331 3.56 -27.33 -16.03
N VAL A 332 4.55 -27.32 -15.15
CA VAL A 332 4.74 -26.22 -14.20
C VAL A 332 5.28 -24.97 -14.90
N GLU A 333 6.18 -25.09 -15.87
CA GLU A 333 6.62 -23.95 -16.68
C GLU A 333 5.46 -23.32 -17.46
N ALA A 334 4.60 -24.16 -18.06
CA ALA A 334 3.40 -23.67 -18.74
C ALA A 334 2.43 -22.97 -17.76
N PHE A 335 2.30 -23.46 -16.53
CA PHE A 335 1.53 -22.80 -15.48
C PHE A 335 2.14 -21.44 -15.09
N LEU A 336 3.46 -21.39 -14.84
CA LEU A 336 4.17 -20.17 -14.46
C LEU A 336 4.05 -19.06 -15.53
N ASP A 337 4.19 -19.42 -16.81
CA ASP A 337 4.03 -18.44 -17.91
C ASP A 337 2.57 -17.99 -18.04
N ARG A 338 1.63 -18.91 -18.03
CA ARG A 338 0.21 -18.60 -18.24
C ARG A 338 -0.38 -17.76 -17.10
N GLU A 339 -0.14 -18.18 -15.83
CA GLU A 339 -0.80 -17.56 -14.69
C GLU A 339 -0.03 -16.35 -14.14
N LEU A 340 1.31 -16.38 -14.18
CA LEU A 340 2.17 -15.44 -13.49
C LEU A 340 3.08 -14.64 -14.44
N CYS A 341 3.01 -14.87 -15.75
CA CYS A 341 3.93 -14.31 -16.75
C CYS A 341 5.41 -14.57 -16.41
N ILE A 342 5.70 -15.72 -15.79
CA ILE A 342 7.06 -16.14 -15.46
C ILE A 342 7.57 -17.06 -16.57
N GLN A 343 8.39 -16.49 -17.46
CA GLN A 343 9.16 -17.24 -18.44
C GLN A 343 10.55 -17.51 -17.86
N LEU A 344 10.98 -18.76 -17.90
CA LEU A 344 12.27 -19.17 -17.34
C LEU A 344 13.37 -19.15 -18.42
N PRO A 345 14.60 -18.81 -18.06
CA PRO A 345 15.74 -18.99 -18.97
C PRO A 345 16.02 -20.48 -19.21
N LEU A 346 16.67 -20.79 -20.34
CA LEU A 346 17.09 -22.13 -20.64
C LEU A 346 18.08 -22.65 -19.58
N CYS A 347 17.82 -23.83 -19.07
CA CYS A 347 18.70 -24.52 -18.13
C CYS A 347 19.63 -25.49 -18.86
N THR A 348 20.85 -25.68 -18.37
CA THR A 348 21.83 -26.56 -18.97
C THR A 348 21.55 -28.06 -18.71
N ASN A 349 20.84 -28.35 -17.63
CA ASN A 349 20.46 -29.69 -17.24
C ASN A 349 19.18 -29.77 -16.43
N GLN A 350 18.61 -30.95 -16.30
CA GLN A 350 17.32 -31.18 -15.62
C GLN A 350 17.36 -30.83 -14.12
N MET A 351 18.47 -31.02 -13.44
CA MET A 351 18.58 -30.71 -12.01
C MET A 351 18.51 -29.18 -11.77
N GLU A 352 19.20 -28.41 -12.61
CA GLU A 352 19.12 -26.95 -12.56
C GLU A 352 17.72 -26.47 -12.90
N ARG A 353 17.07 -27.10 -13.89
CA ARG A 353 15.67 -26.79 -14.26
C ARG A 353 14.73 -26.99 -13.08
N ILE A 354 14.76 -28.13 -12.42
CA ILE A 354 13.95 -28.44 -11.24
C ILE A 354 14.23 -27.43 -10.13
N LYS A 355 15.51 -27.15 -9.84
CA LYS A 355 15.90 -26.16 -8.82
C LYS A 355 15.35 -24.79 -9.12
N LEU A 356 15.45 -24.33 -10.36
CA LEU A 356 14.94 -23.03 -10.78
C LEU A 356 13.40 -22.95 -10.64
N ILE A 357 12.68 -23.95 -11.17
CA ILE A 357 11.22 -24.02 -11.07
C ILE A 357 10.78 -23.98 -9.60
N ARG A 358 11.36 -24.82 -8.74
CA ARG A 358 11.04 -24.83 -7.31
C ARG A 358 11.30 -23.48 -6.64
N SER A 359 12.39 -22.79 -7.02
CA SER A 359 12.70 -21.45 -6.50
C SER A 359 11.67 -20.37 -6.89
N LYS A 360 10.94 -20.60 -8.00
CA LYS A 360 9.84 -19.71 -8.41
C LYS A 360 8.53 -20.04 -7.72
N LEU A 361 8.27 -21.32 -7.46
CA LEU A 361 7.07 -21.76 -6.74
C LEU A 361 7.12 -21.41 -5.25
N ASP A 362 8.26 -21.67 -4.58
CA ASP A 362 8.42 -21.50 -3.12
C ASP A 362 8.67 -20.03 -2.74
N ARG A 363 7.68 -19.18 -3.01
CA ARG A 363 7.67 -17.73 -2.76
C ARG A 363 6.37 -17.29 -2.12
N PRO A 364 6.37 -16.16 -1.36
CA PRO A 364 5.11 -15.54 -0.94
C PRO A 364 4.23 -15.22 -2.15
N ILE A 365 2.92 -15.23 -1.94
CA ILE A 365 1.93 -15.00 -3.00
C ILE A 365 1.21 -13.69 -2.74
N ARG A 366 0.99 -12.90 -3.78
CA ARG A 366 0.08 -11.75 -3.77
C ARG A 366 -0.85 -11.75 -4.97
N VAL A 367 -2.09 -11.40 -4.73
CA VAL A 367 -3.06 -11.06 -5.77
C VAL A 367 -3.40 -9.59 -5.63
N CYS A 368 -3.18 -8.82 -6.67
CA CYS A 368 -3.38 -7.38 -6.67
C CYS A 368 -4.58 -7.01 -7.54
N GLY A 369 -5.54 -6.28 -6.98
CA GLY A 369 -6.58 -5.63 -7.76
C GLY A 369 -5.98 -4.58 -8.67
N MET A 370 -6.43 -4.57 -9.93
CA MET A 370 -6.06 -3.57 -10.93
C MET A 370 -7.31 -2.87 -11.41
N VAL A 371 -7.29 -1.55 -11.43
CA VAL A 371 -8.41 -0.71 -11.87
C VAL A 371 -8.07 -0.08 -13.22
N LYS A 372 -9.05 0.03 -14.12
CA LYS A 372 -8.88 0.80 -15.36
C LYS A 372 -8.48 2.23 -15.04
N ASN A 373 -7.46 2.72 -15.73
CA ASN A 373 -6.91 4.05 -15.50
C ASN A 373 -7.78 5.09 -16.24
N GLU A 374 -8.35 6.02 -15.47
CA GLU A 374 -9.11 7.17 -15.98
C GLU A 374 -8.39 8.50 -15.74
N GLY A 375 -7.08 8.43 -15.41
CA GLY A 375 -6.22 9.60 -15.13
C GLY A 375 -5.70 9.69 -13.70
N GLU A 376 -5.93 8.65 -12.88
CA GLU A 376 -5.42 8.61 -11.52
C GLU A 376 -3.91 8.36 -11.49
N PRO A 377 -3.17 9.04 -10.58
CA PRO A 377 -1.77 8.75 -10.36
C PRO A 377 -1.61 7.45 -9.54
N GLY A 378 -0.68 6.61 -9.95
CA GLY A 378 -0.37 5.38 -9.23
C GLY A 378 0.67 4.53 -9.95
N GLY A 379 1.11 3.46 -9.31
CA GLY A 379 1.97 2.47 -9.94
C GLY A 379 1.23 1.67 -11.01
N GLY A 380 1.86 1.46 -12.17
CA GLY A 380 1.33 0.66 -13.25
C GLY A 380 1.73 -0.82 -13.16
N PRO A 381 0.93 -1.74 -13.72
CA PRO A 381 1.27 -3.14 -13.85
C PRO A 381 2.15 -3.40 -15.08
N PHE A 382 3.29 -4.08 -14.88
CA PHE A 382 4.25 -4.38 -15.94
C PHE A 382 4.75 -5.83 -15.85
N ILE A 383 5.20 -6.35 -16.97
CA ILE A 383 6.05 -7.55 -17.07
C ILE A 383 7.49 -7.06 -17.15
N ILE A 384 8.35 -7.51 -16.24
CA ILE A 384 9.76 -7.12 -16.21
C ILE A 384 10.68 -8.33 -16.35
N ALA A 385 11.92 -8.08 -16.80
CA ALA A 385 12.99 -9.07 -16.76
C ALA A 385 13.69 -9.03 -15.39
N GLY A 386 13.71 -10.15 -14.72
CA GLY A 386 14.42 -10.36 -13.45
C GLY A 386 15.93 -10.51 -13.67
N LYS A 387 16.69 -10.39 -12.57
CA LYS A 387 18.17 -10.53 -12.56
C LYS A 387 18.64 -11.92 -12.96
N ASP A 388 17.83 -12.93 -12.80
CA ASP A 388 18.11 -14.32 -13.15
C ASP A 388 17.67 -14.70 -14.58
N GLY A 389 17.26 -13.70 -15.38
CA GLY A 389 16.83 -13.89 -16.77
C GLY A 389 15.39 -14.38 -16.92
N SER A 390 14.65 -14.60 -15.83
CA SER A 390 13.21 -14.86 -15.90
C SER A 390 12.40 -13.60 -16.06
N THR A 391 11.13 -13.70 -16.47
CA THR A 391 10.17 -12.59 -16.40
C THR A 391 9.29 -12.71 -15.16
N ASN A 392 8.63 -11.62 -14.75
CA ASN A 392 7.61 -11.63 -13.73
C ASN A 392 6.72 -10.38 -13.78
N LEU A 393 5.57 -10.43 -13.10
CA LEU A 393 4.65 -9.30 -12.94
C LEU A 393 5.09 -8.38 -11.82
N GLN A 394 5.19 -7.06 -12.09
CA GLN A 394 5.57 -6.05 -11.11
C GLN A 394 4.69 -4.80 -11.22
N ILE A 395 4.54 -4.13 -10.08
CA ILE A 395 3.96 -2.78 -10.00
C ILE A 395 5.13 -1.79 -9.96
N LEU A 396 5.21 -0.88 -10.95
CA LEU A 396 6.27 0.11 -11.05
C LEU A 396 5.73 1.52 -10.91
N GLU A 397 6.44 2.34 -10.16
CA GLU A 397 6.25 3.80 -10.13
C GLU A 397 6.95 4.44 -11.31
N SER A 398 6.44 5.58 -11.80
CA SER A 398 7.00 6.29 -12.96
C SER A 398 8.49 6.67 -12.81
N VAL A 399 8.96 6.87 -11.57
CA VAL A 399 10.37 7.19 -11.25
C VAL A 399 11.31 6.00 -11.41
N GLN A 400 10.81 4.79 -11.58
CA GLN A 400 11.59 3.56 -11.77
C GLN A 400 11.77 3.20 -13.25
N ILE A 401 11.11 3.95 -14.14
CA ILE A 401 11.05 3.68 -15.58
C ILE A 401 11.96 4.65 -16.31
N ASN A 402 12.82 4.13 -17.19
CA ASN A 402 13.68 4.95 -18.04
C ASN A 402 12.87 5.61 -19.16
N LYS A 403 12.69 6.91 -19.09
CA LYS A 403 11.97 7.69 -20.11
C LYS A 403 12.73 7.87 -21.40
N ASP A 404 14.06 7.65 -21.37
CA ASP A 404 14.93 7.74 -22.54
C ASP A 404 15.04 6.39 -23.29
N ASP A 405 14.35 5.33 -22.80
CA ASP A 405 14.27 4.05 -23.50
C ASP A 405 13.46 4.22 -24.80
N PRO A 406 14.00 3.78 -25.96
CA PRO A 406 13.28 3.88 -27.24
C PRO A 406 11.88 3.23 -27.25
N GLN A 407 11.64 2.25 -26.39
CA GLN A 407 10.35 1.56 -26.27
C GLN A 407 9.40 2.22 -25.26
N TYR A 408 9.86 3.24 -24.51
CA TYR A 408 9.07 3.84 -23.43
C TYR A 408 7.66 4.27 -23.88
N ASN A 409 7.58 5.08 -24.93
CA ASN A 409 6.29 5.58 -25.40
C ASN A 409 5.35 4.47 -25.88
N PHE A 410 5.90 3.45 -26.55
CA PHE A 410 5.14 2.29 -26.99
C PHE A 410 4.59 1.50 -25.79
N ILE A 411 5.44 1.17 -24.81
CA ILE A 411 5.02 0.43 -23.63
C ILE A 411 3.98 1.23 -22.82
N MET A 412 4.23 2.52 -22.59
CA MET A 412 3.33 3.37 -21.82
C MET A 412 1.97 3.57 -22.48
N SER A 413 1.91 3.56 -23.83
CA SER A 413 0.63 3.63 -24.57
C SER A 413 -0.26 2.39 -24.36
N GLN A 414 0.32 1.27 -23.92
CA GLN A 414 -0.40 0.03 -23.65
C GLN A 414 -0.86 -0.10 -22.19
N VAL A 415 -0.42 0.79 -21.30
CA VAL A 415 -0.81 0.75 -19.88
C VAL A 415 -2.27 1.20 -19.74
N THR A 416 -3.15 0.25 -19.47
CA THR A 416 -4.60 0.48 -19.37
C THR A 416 -5.10 0.48 -17.91
N HIS A 417 -4.27 0.07 -16.97
CA HIS A 417 -4.64 -0.11 -15.57
C HIS A 417 -3.61 0.50 -14.63
N PHE A 418 -4.02 0.71 -13.38
CA PHE A 418 -3.14 1.09 -12.28
C PHE A 418 -3.44 0.28 -11.01
N ASN A 419 -2.51 0.28 -10.05
CA ASN A 419 -2.67 -0.36 -8.76
C ASN A 419 -3.34 0.57 -7.74
N PRO A 420 -4.59 0.28 -7.30
CA PRO A 420 -5.28 1.05 -6.27
C PRO A 420 -4.77 0.79 -4.85
N VAL A 421 -3.73 -0.06 -4.69
CA VAL A 421 -3.27 -0.61 -3.40
C VAL A 421 -4.38 -1.40 -2.72
N ASP A 422 -4.90 -2.39 -3.43
CA ASP A 422 -5.85 -3.39 -2.94
C ASP A 422 -5.29 -4.79 -3.21
N LEU A 423 -4.67 -5.39 -2.19
CA LEU A 423 -3.93 -6.63 -2.31
C LEU A 423 -4.43 -7.68 -1.31
N VAL A 424 -4.28 -8.96 -1.71
CA VAL A 424 -4.42 -10.10 -0.81
C VAL A 424 -3.15 -10.95 -0.92
N CYS A 425 -2.57 -11.31 0.23
CA CYS A 425 -1.30 -12.03 0.31
C CYS A 425 -1.45 -13.32 1.09
N CYS A 426 -0.74 -14.39 0.64
CA CYS A 426 -0.50 -15.60 1.42
C CYS A 426 0.97 -15.63 1.86
N LEU A 427 1.20 -15.70 3.18
CA LEU A 427 2.50 -15.51 3.81
C LEU A 427 3.15 -16.79 4.32
N ASN A 428 2.51 -17.96 4.16
CA ASN A 428 3.01 -19.23 4.61
C ASN A 428 3.42 -20.13 3.44
N ARG A 429 4.39 -20.99 3.70
CA ARG A 429 4.85 -22.06 2.82
C ARG A 429 3.89 -23.26 2.83
N TYR A 430 4.05 -24.17 1.88
CA TYR A 430 3.27 -25.41 1.78
C TYR A 430 3.48 -26.37 2.96
N ASN A 431 4.57 -26.23 3.72
CA ASN A 431 4.83 -26.97 4.96
C ASN A 431 4.26 -26.26 6.22
N GLY A 432 3.56 -25.15 6.07
CA GLY A 432 2.97 -24.34 7.15
C GLY A 432 3.91 -23.31 7.77
N GLU A 433 5.20 -23.32 7.45
CA GLU A 433 6.14 -22.31 7.93
C GLU A 433 5.85 -20.93 7.32
N LYS A 434 6.13 -19.89 8.07
CA LYS A 434 6.03 -18.53 7.57
C LYS A 434 7.26 -18.14 6.75
N PHE A 435 7.03 -17.45 5.62
CA PHE A 435 8.11 -16.83 4.87
C PHE A 435 8.78 -15.71 5.67
N ASN A 436 10.11 -15.59 5.58
CA ASN A 436 10.81 -14.36 5.94
C ASN A 436 10.76 -13.42 4.74
N LEU A 437 9.81 -12.48 4.77
CA LEU A 437 9.50 -11.60 3.64
C LEU A 437 10.67 -10.72 3.22
N LEU A 438 11.61 -10.44 4.13
CA LEU A 438 12.79 -9.61 3.85
C LEU A 438 13.76 -10.26 2.83
N LYS A 439 13.66 -11.57 2.62
CA LYS A 439 14.47 -12.28 1.62
C LYS A 439 13.96 -12.12 0.18
N TYR A 440 12.78 -11.53 0.01
CA TYR A 440 12.09 -11.40 -1.27
C TYR A 440 11.97 -9.94 -1.73
N VAL A 441 12.80 -9.06 -1.16
CA VAL A 441 12.91 -7.64 -1.50
C VAL A 441 13.96 -7.45 -2.60
N ASP A 442 13.65 -6.69 -3.64
CA ASP A 442 14.65 -6.20 -4.57
C ASP A 442 15.20 -4.83 -4.09
N GLU A 443 16.36 -4.85 -3.47
CA GLU A 443 17.02 -3.64 -2.94
C GLU A 443 17.39 -2.63 -4.04
N ASP A 444 17.42 -3.03 -5.31
CA ASP A 444 17.68 -2.14 -6.44
C ASP A 444 16.42 -1.43 -6.94
N ALA A 445 15.24 -1.79 -6.45
CA ALA A 445 13.97 -1.19 -6.83
C ALA A 445 13.56 0.04 -5.96
N GLY A 446 14.47 0.57 -5.15
CA GLY A 446 14.30 1.85 -4.47
C GLY A 446 14.48 3.04 -5.42
N PHE A 447 14.34 4.26 -4.92
CA PHE A 447 14.60 5.47 -5.69
C PHE A 447 15.06 6.64 -4.81
N MET A 448 15.59 7.67 -5.45
CA MET A 448 15.99 8.93 -4.80
C MET A 448 14.92 9.99 -5.05
N SER A 449 14.61 10.76 -4.01
CA SER A 449 13.70 11.90 -4.10
C SER A 449 14.40 13.18 -3.61
N GLN A 450 14.13 14.29 -4.28
CA GLN A 450 14.54 15.61 -3.79
C GLN A 450 13.50 16.09 -2.77
N LYS A 451 13.97 16.63 -1.67
CA LYS A 451 13.19 17.17 -0.57
C LYS A 451 13.84 18.45 -0.07
N SER A 452 13.23 19.10 0.89
CA SER A 452 13.85 20.21 1.62
C SER A 452 13.71 20.01 3.12
N PHE A 453 14.60 20.60 3.88
CA PHE A 453 14.53 20.67 5.33
C PHE A 453 15.03 22.05 5.77
N GLN A 454 14.20 22.81 6.47
CA GLN A 454 14.49 24.18 6.92
C GLN A 454 15.01 25.09 5.78
N GLY A 455 14.37 25.01 4.60
CA GLY A 455 14.74 25.81 3.42
C GLY A 455 15.99 25.34 2.68
N ARG A 456 16.64 24.28 3.10
CA ARG A 456 17.82 23.68 2.43
C ARG A 456 17.44 22.45 1.64
N ASP A 457 17.86 22.37 0.38
CA ASP A 457 17.62 21.21 -0.48
C ASP A 457 18.44 20.00 -0.05
N LEU A 458 17.86 18.83 -0.16
CA LEU A 458 18.48 17.55 0.14
C LEU A 458 17.96 16.44 -0.76
N LYS A 459 18.69 15.33 -0.79
CA LYS A 459 18.23 14.05 -1.36
C LYS A 459 17.92 13.06 -0.26
N ALA A 460 16.85 12.32 -0.43
CA ALA A 460 16.43 11.22 0.44
C ALA A 460 16.30 9.92 -0.36
N LEU A 461 16.67 8.78 0.26
CA LEU A 461 16.40 7.45 -0.28
C LEU A 461 15.01 7.00 0.15
N GLU A 462 14.28 6.46 -0.80
CA GLU A 462 13.07 5.70 -0.54
C GLU A 462 13.38 4.22 -0.78
N LEU A 463 13.14 3.40 0.24
CA LEU A 463 13.30 1.95 0.12
C LEU A 463 12.31 1.38 -0.90
N PRO A 464 12.58 0.20 -1.47
CA PRO A 464 11.63 -0.47 -2.36
C PRO A 464 10.24 -0.52 -1.75
N GLY A 465 9.26 0.10 -2.43
CA GLY A 465 7.91 0.30 -1.87
C GLY A 465 7.21 -1.01 -1.54
N LEU A 466 6.34 -1.03 -0.51
CA LEU A 466 5.73 -2.25 0.03
C LEU A 466 5.09 -3.13 -1.05
N TRP A 467 4.30 -2.53 -1.95
CA TRP A 467 3.64 -3.24 -3.06
C TRP A 467 4.41 -3.19 -4.38
N ASN A 468 5.62 -2.62 -4.37
CA ASN A 468 6.52 -2.54 -5.52
C ASN A 468 7.72 -3.49 -5.28
N GLY A 469 8.93 -2.97 -5.19
CA GLY A 469 10.16 -3.74 -5.03
C GLY A 469 10.29 -4.55 -3.74
N ALA A 470 9.57 -4.18 -2.65
CA ALA A 470 9.55 -5.00 -1.43
C ALA A 470 8.82 -6.35 -1.61
N MET A 471 7.99 -6.47 -2.64
CA MET A 471 7.33 -7.72 -3.03
C MET A 471 7.79 -8.19 -4.43
N SER A 472 9.03 -7.87 -4.84
CA SER A 472 9.54 -8.16 -6.18
C SER A 472 9.62 -9.66 -6.45
N ASP A 473 10.15 -10.43 -5.51
CA ASP A 473 10.33 -11.87 -5.65
C ASP A 473 9.11 -12.67 -5.14
N TRP A 474 7.91 -12.13 -5.30
CA TRP A 474 6.66 -12.80 -4.93
C TRP A 474 5.96 -13.36 -6.17
N ASN A 475 5.24 -14.48 -6.00
CA ASN A 475 4.28 -14.95 -6.98
C ASN A 475 3.11 -13.95 -7.07
N THR A 476 3.06 -13.21 -8.17
CA THR A 476 2.16 -12.08 -8.36
C THR A 476 1.10 -12.40 -9.41
N LEU A 477 -0.17 -12.21 -9.08
CA LEU A 477 -1.30 -12.26 -10.01
C LEU A 477 -2.02 -10.91 -9.99
N PHE A 478 -2.31 -10.34 -11.17
CA PHE A 478 -3.14 -9.16 -11.32
C PHE A 478 -4.55 -9.56 -11.72
N VAL A 479 -5.54 -8.99 -11.04
CA VAL A 479 -6.97 -9.24 -11.32
C VAL A 479 -7.68 -7.91 -11.48
N GLU A 480 -8.41 -7.73 -12.59
CA GLU A 480 -9.23 -6.54 -12.79
C GLU A 480 -10.33 -6.45 -11.72
N VAL A 481 -10.44 -5.28 -11.11
CA VAL A 481 -11.52 -4.93 -10.18
C VAL A 481 -12.17 -3.62 -10.61
N PRO A 482 -13.47 -3.41 -10.34
CA PRO A 482 -14.15 -2.21 -10.79
C PRO A 482 -13.68 -0.95 -10.04
N LEU A 483 -13.77 0.20 -10.73
CA LEU A 483 -13.37 1.50 -10.20
C LEU A 483 -14.06 1.84 -8.88
N GLU A 484 -15.30 1.38 -8.69
CA GLU A 484 -16.09 1.57 -7.48
C GLU A 484 -15.45 1.02 -6.20
N THR A 485 -14.45 0.14 -6.33
CA THR A 485 -13.65 -0.35 -5.19
C THR A 485 -12.55 0.62 -4.76
N PHE A 486 -12.30 1.67 -5.54
CA PHE A 486 -11.23 2.64 -5.33
C PHE A 486 -11.77 4.05 -5.07
N ASN A 487 -11.86 4.43 -3.80
CA ASN A 487 -12.43 5.70 -3.34
C ASN A 487 -11.46 6.43 -2.39
N PRO A 488 -10.23 6.78 -2.83
CA PRO A 488 -9.26 7.39 -1.94
C PRO A 488 -9.61 8.85 -1.65
N VAL A 489 -9.35 9.27 -0.41
CA VAL A 489 -9.39 10.67 0.00
C VAL A 489 -7.97 11.22 0.02
N LYS A 490 -7.52 11.80 -1.08
CA LYS A 490 -6.18 12.40 -1.21
C LYS A 490 -6.17 13.85 -0.75
N VAL A 491 -7.21 14.60 -1.11
CA VAL A 491 -7.46 15.99 -0.66
C VAL A 491 -8.80 16.07 0.06
N VAL A 492 -9.01 17.10 0.89
CA VAL A 492 -10.23 17.21 1.69
C VAL A 492 -11.50 17.27 0.85
N LEU A 493 -11.46 17.87 -0.33
CA LEU A 493 -12.61 17.96 -1.23
C LEU A 493 -13.01 16.62 -1.86
N ASP A 494 -12.15 15.60 -1.81
CA ASP A 494 -12.54 14.24 -2.24
C ASP A 494 -13.71 13.70 -1.41
N LEU A 495 -13.86 14.16 -0.16
CA LEU A 495 -15.00 13.82 0.68
C LEU A 495 -16.35 14.32 0.14
N LEU A 496 -16.36 15.18 -0.87
CA LEU A 496 -17.57 15.61 -1.58
C LEU A 496 -17.97 14.67 -2.73
N ARG A 497 -17.12 13.72 -3.09
CA ARG A 497 -17.44 12.75 -4.15
C ARG A 497 -18.61 11.86 -3.73
N PRO A 498 -19.40 11.35 -4.69
CA PRO A 498 -20.59 10.52 -4.37
C PRO A 498 -20.32 9.36 -3.42
N ALA A 499 -19.16 8.68 -3.54
CA ALA A 499 -18.82 7.55 -2.69
C ALA A 499 -18.68 7.90 -1.19
N HIS A 500 -18.54 9.17 -0.86
CA HIS A 500 -18.35 9.70 0.49
C HIS A 500 -19.55 10.49 1.01
N GLN A 501 -20.58 10.70 0.19
CA GLN A 501 -21.77 11.46 0.55
C GLN A 501 -22.97 10.54 0.76
N PRO A 502 -23.89 10.89 1.70
CA PRO A 502 -25.19 10.22 1.79
C PRO A 502 -25.93 10.31 0.45
N VAL A 503 -26.77 9.32 0.15
CA VAL A 503 -27.71 9.44 -0.97
C VAL A 503 -28.72 10.52 -0.58
N SER A 504 -28.83 11.55 -1.42
CA SER A 504 -29.84 12.63 -1.27
C SER A 504 -31.25 12.10 -1.47
#